data_a80679cb9a7f977a4a2af94e3df302fa
#
_entry.id   a80679cb9a7f977a4a2af94e3df302fa
#
_cell.length_a   1.000
_cell.length_b   1.000
_cell.length_c   1.000
_cell.angle_alpha   90.00
_cell.angle_beta   90.00
_cell.angle_gamma   90.00
#
_symmetry.space_group_name_H-M   'P 1'
#
loop_
_entity.id
_entity.type
_entity.pdbx_description
1 polymer ?
#
loop_
_entity_poly.entity_id
_entity_poly.type
_entity_poly.pdbx_seq_one_letter_code
_entity_poly.pdbx_strand_id
1 'polypeptide(L)'
;SGGSSTVAPGLGLYDGKSGPAGIKTAATWLGSSSSIKYAEDFMDATNWSNISAPWQLPNWKGNPYTMVWGVPMLPCGGSNTQCPTNVSEFNQVANGGADSYFKTLAKNLIANGFGSSYIRLGWEFNGTVMGWSICNQEGSGLTSWANDFVSSFKNIVTSMRSVSGADFKFVWNPLVSSNVSCSGVHLEDFYPGDNYVDVVGLDVYDGLGQATKSDADRWTDLLNGVNAGKWTSVAPSVKGQKFQGYGLNWVAAFAKEHNKPVSIPEWGLNAAGTNGGGGDDAYFVTHMASWIKANATGPAIFWNYGDGNLPIDVPHYTSGNTPDATAAFKAAFSAGA
;
A
#
# COMPACT_ATOMS: atom_id res chain seq x y z
N SER A 1 -7.62 -5.37 30.21
CA SER A 1 -7.71 -4.10 29.47
C SER A 1 -6.46 -3.98 28.59
N GLY A 2 -6.54 -4.56 27.41
CA GLY A 2 -5.52 -4.34 26.40
C GLY A 2 -5.68 -2.94 25.83
N GLY A 3 -4.76 -2.02 26.16
CA GLY A 3 -4.71 -0.74 25.49
C GLY A 3 -4.51 -0.96 24.00
N SER A 4 -5.24 -0.18 23.15
CA SER A 4 -5.04 -0.18 21.71
C SER A 4 -3.58 0.15 21.38
N SER A 5 -2.94 -0.65 20.52
CA SER A 5 -1.60 -0.33 20.01
C SER A 5 -1.65 0.94 19.18
N THR A 6 -0.70 1.85 19.38
CA THR A 6 -0.61 3.07 18.59
C THR A 6 0.07 2.80 17.26
N VAL A 7 -0.35 3.52 16.21
CA VAL A 7 0.37 3.54 14.93
C VAL A 7 1.75 4.16 15.16
N ALA A 8 2.80 3.49 14.69
CA ALA A 8 4.18 3.94 14.87
C ALA A 8 4.94 3.95 13.54
N PRO A 9 5.86 4.91 13.34
CA PRO A 9 6.74 4.92 12.18
C PRO A 9 7.75 3.78 12.25
N GLY A 10 8.20 3.32 11.11
CA GLY A 10 9.25 2.33 11.00
C GLY A 10 9.42 1.78 9.61
N LEU A 11 10.63 1.31 9.33
CA LEU A 11 10.94 0.61 8.10
C LEU A 11 10.35 -0.79 8.12
N GLY A 12 9.80 -1.19 7.00
CA GLY A 12 9.41 -2.56 6.72
C GLY A 12 9.89 -3.02 5.35
N LEU A 13 9.79 -4.30 5.12
CA LEU A 13 10.15 -4.93 3.85
C LEU A 13 9.07 -5.90 3.36
N TYR A 14 8.97 -6.00 2.05
CA TYR A 14 8.35 -7.09 1.32
C TYR A 14 9.38 -7.70 0.39
N ASP A 15 9.64 -9.00 0.52
CA ASP A 15 10.67 -9.68 -0.26
C ASP A 15 10.11 -10.66 -1.32
N GLY A 16 8.82 -10.59 -1.57
CA GLY A 16 8.14 -11.45 -2.54
C GLY A 16 7.90 -12.87 -2.06
N LYS A 17 8.22 -13.17 -0.80
CA LYS A 17 8.07 -14.50 -0.20
C LYS A 17 7.19 -14.45 1.04
N SER A 18 6.50 -15.56 1.28
CA SER A 18 5.76 -15.72 2.53
C SER A 18 6.68 -16.28 3.61
N GLY A 19 6.96 -15.46 4.62
CA GLY A 19 7.81 -15.82 5.76
C GLY A 19 8.97 -14.83 6.00
N PRO A 20 9.54 -14.84 7.20
CA PRO A 20 10.44 -13.77 7.66
C PRO A 20 11.92 -13.92 7.23
N ALA A 21 12.31 -15.01 6.55
CA ALA A 21 13.74 -15.34 6.36
C ALA A 21 14.51 -14.25 5.59
N GLY A 22 13.97 -13.78 4.46
CA GLY A 22 14.64 -12.74 3.66
C GLY A 22 14.69 -11.39 4.36
N ILE A 23 13.66 -11.07 5.14
CA ILE A 23 13.62 -9.83 5.94
C ILE A 23 14.69 -9.87 7.05
N LYS A 24 14.87 -11.01 7.71
CA LYS A 24 15.94 -11.20 8.70
C LYS A 24 17.32 -11.05 8.09
N THR A 25 17.51 -11.58 6.88
CA THR A 25 18.78 -11.40 6.14
C THR A 25 19.04 -9.92 5.86
N ALA A 26 18.05 -9.18 5.38
CA ALA A 26 18.18 -7.75 5.16
C ALA A 26 18.44 -6.97 6.44
N ALA A 27 17.79 -7.31 7.54
CA ALA A 27 18.04 -6.69 8.85
C ALA A 27 19.46 -6.88 9.32
N THR A 28 20.01 -8.07 9.16
CA THR A 28 21.43 -8.37 9.47
C THR A 28 22.38 -7.55 8.61
N TRP A 29 22.09 -7.46 7.33
CA TRP A 29 22.88 -6.65 6.39
C TRP A 29 22.86 -5.15 6.74
N LEU A 30 21.75 -4.62 7.21
CA LEU A 30 21.67 -3.24 7.70
C LEU A 30 22.45 -3.00 9.00
N GLY A 31 22.93 -4.05 9.64
CA GLY A 31 23.75 -3.97 10.86
C GLY A 31 22.95 -3.87 12.17
N SER A 32 21.62 -3.88 12.11
CA SER A 32 20.79 -3.91 13.30
C SER A 32 19.44 -4.58 13.00
N SER A 33 19.11 -5.60 13.77
CA SER A 33 17.81 -6.25 13.69
C SER A 33 16.64 -5.34 14.11
N SER A 34 16.91 -4.23 14.80
CA SER A 34 15.91 -3.26 15.24
C SER A 34 15.56 -2.20 14.19
N SER A 35 16.30 -2.10 13.08
CA SER A 35 16.03 -1.14 12.00
C SER A 35 14.74 -1.47 11.26
N ILE A 36 14.39 -2.75 11.12
CA ILE A 36 13.20 -3.22 10.44
C ILE A 36 12.16 -3.59 11.49
N LYS A 37 11.01 -2.94 11.46
CA LYS A 37 9.92 -3.14 12.41
C LYS A 37 8.72 -3.86 11.81
N TYR A 38 8.55 -3.77 10.49
CA TYR A 38 7.38 -4.24 9.77
C TYR A 38 7.77 -5.26 8.71
N ALA A 39 6.85 -6.19 8.46
CA ALA A 39 6.90 -7.10 7.33
C ALA A 39 5.56 -7.06 6.59
N GLU A 40 5.61 -7.18 5.28
CA GLU A 40 4.41 -7.18 4.45
C GLU A 40 4.25 -8.52 3.73
N ASP A 41 3.01 -8.97 3.62
CA ASP A 41 2.60 -10.06 2.75
C ASP A 41 1.19 -9.80 2.24
N PHE A 42 0.79 -10.52 1.22
CA PHE A 42 -0.50 -10.36 0.54
C PHE A 42 -1.33 -11.62 0.68
N MET A 43 -2.62 -11.46 0.91
CA MET A 43 -3.55 -12.57 0.97
C MET A 43 -3.96 -12.98 -0.44
N ASP A 44 -4.12 -14.29 -0.63
CA ASP A 44 -4.55 -14.88 -1.89
C ASP A 44 -6.00 -14.51 -2.19
N ALA A 45 -6.22 -13.91 -3.36
CA ALA A 45 -7.54 -13.42 -3.80
C ALA A 45 -8.30 -14.45 -4.66
N THR A 46 -7.89 -15.71 -4.71
CA THR A 46 -8.50 -16.71 -5.61
C THR A 46 -9.99 -16.88 -5.35
N ASN A 47 -10.38 -16.99 -4.10
CA ASN A 47 -11.76 -17.22 -3.67
C ASN A 47 -11.97 -16.74 -2.22
N TRP A 48 -13.22 -16.72 -1.78
CA TRP A 48 -13.57 -16.32 -0.42
C TRP A 48 -12.91 -17.19 0.66
N SER A 49 -12.73 -18.48 0.40
CA SER A 49 -12.05 -19.38 1.34
C SER A 49 -10.60 -18.97 1.57
N ASN A 50 -9.89 -18.62 0.50
CA ASN A 50 -8.48 -18.20 0.58
C ASN A 50 -8.34 -16.81 1.23
N ILE A 51 -9.29 -15.92 1.01
CA ILE A 51 -9.30 -14.61 1.68
C ILE A 51 -9.59 -14.77 3.18
N SER A 52 -10.59 -15.57 3.56
CA SER A 52 -11.00 -15.72 4.95
C SER A 52 -10.08 -16.61 5.79
N ALA A 53 -9.36 -17.53 5.16
CA ALA A 53 -8.40 -18.44 5.80
C ALA A 53 -7.06 -18.43 5.04
N PRO A 54 -6.25 -17.35 5.14
CA PRO A 54 -5.03 -17.20 4.37
C PRO A 54 -3.98 -18.26 4.70
N TRP A 55 -3.48 -18.92 3.66
CA TRP A 55 -2.44 -19.95 3.81
C TRP A 55 -1.09 -19.38 4.29
N GLN A 56 -0.88 -18.08 4.17
CA GLN A 56 0.34 -17.39 4.57
C GLN A 56 0.52 -17.33 6.10
N LEU A 57 -0.54 -17.36 6.87
CA LEU A 57 -0.50 -17.10 8.31
C LEU A 57 0.48 -18.01 9.07
N PRO A 58 0.53 -19.34 8.82
CA PRO A 58 1.49 -20.21 9.50
C PRO A 58 2.95 -19.85 9.23
N ASN A 59 3.27 -19.34 8.05
CA ASN A 59 4.64 -18.99 7.66
C ASN A 59 5.18 -17.79 8.46
N TRP A 60 4.29 -16.94 8.94
CA TRP A 60 4.63 -15.74 9.71
C TRP A 60 4.45 -15.89 11.21
N LYS A 61 3.88 -17.00 11.68
CA LYS A 61 3.60 -17.20 13.10
C LYS A 61 4.88 -17.12 13.94
N GLY A 62 4.84 -16.28 14.99
CA GLY A 62 5.97 -16.11 15.90
C GLY A 62 7.12 -15.26 15.34
N ASN A 63 6.97 -14.61 14.17
CA ASN A 63 7.96 -13.68 13.66
C ASN A 63 8.03 -12.40 14.54
N PRO A 64 9.17 -11.69 14.56
CA PRO A 64 9.36 -10.51 15.41
C PRO A 64 8.77 -9.22 14.85
N TYR A 65 8.23 -9.23 13.62
CA TYR A 65 7.75 -8.02 12.94
C TYR A 65 6.26 -7.79 13.19
N THR A 66 5.83 -6.53 13.15
CA THR A 66 4.41 -6.22 13.02
C THR A 66 4.01 -6.39 11.56
N MET A 67 2.96 -7.16 11.32
CA MET A 67 2.52 -7.48 9.95
C MET A 67 1.70 -6.36 9.34
N VAL A 68 1.94 -6.14 8.05
CA VAL A 68 1.14 -5.30 7.17
C VAL A 68 0.58 -6.22 6.07
N TRP A 69 -0.72 -6.43 6.07
CA TRP A 69 -1.36 -7.37 5.16
C TRP A 69 -2.09 -6.65 4.04
N GLY A 70 -1.75 -6.98 2.80
CA GLY A 70 -2.61 -6.68 1.65
C GLY A 70 -3.84 -7.57 1.69
N VAL A 71 -5.01 -6.98 1.91
CA VAL A 71 -6.28 -7.70 2.02
C VAL A 71 -7.18 -7.38 0.83
N PRO A 72 -7.48 -8.38 -0.03
CA PRO A 72 -8.44 -8.22 -1.11
C PRO A 72 -9.82 -7.86 -0.59
N MET A 73 -10.52 -6.94 -1.26
CA MET A 73 -11.92 -6.64 -0.92
C MET A 73 -12.87 -7.69 -1.47
N LEU A 74 -12.46 -8.40 -2.52
CA LEU A 74 -13.25 -9.43 -3.18
C LEU A 74 -12.36 -10.42 -3.94
N PRO A 75 -12.87 -11.62 -4.27
CA PRO A 75 -12.10 -12.60 -5.03
C PRO A 75 -11.86 -12.19 -6.47
N CYS A 76 -10.77 -12.71 -7.02
CA CYS A 76 -10.37 -12.54 -8.42
C CYS A 76 -10.49 -13.81 -9.27
N GLY A 77 -10.83 -14.95 -8.70
CA GLY A 77 -10.92 -16.22 -9.42
C GLY A 77 -9.59 -16.81 -9.84
N GLY A 78 -8.46 -16.25 -9.42
CA GLY A 78 -7.11 -16.74 -9.68
C GLY A 78 -6.15 -16.37 -8.56
N SER A 79 -4.94 -16.92 -8.58
CA SER A 79 -3.90 -16.61 -7.58
C SER A 79 -3.38 -15.18 -7.67
N ASN A 80 -3.70 -14.50 -8.76
CA ASN A 80 -3.26 -13.14 -9.05
C ASN A 80 -4.37 -12.15 -8.67
N THR A 81 -3.99 -11.02 -8.09
CA THR A 81 -4.90 -9.90 -7.81
C THR A 81 -5.30 -9.12 -9.06
N GLN A 82 -4.59 -9.34 -10.18
CA GLN A 82 -4.92 -8.77 -11.48
C GLN A 82 -6.12 -9.50 -12.08
N CYS A 83 -7.27 -8.95 -11.88
CA CYS A 83 -8.52 -9.55 -12.37
C CYS A 83 -9.47 -8.48 -12.91
N PRO A 84 -10.36 -8.84 -13.83
CA PRO A 84 -11.45 -7.96 -14.22
C PRO A 84 -12.32 -7.65 -13.00
N THR A 85 -12.79 -6.42 -12.91
CA THR A 85 -13.71 -6.04 -11.83
C THR A 85 -15.02 -6.82 -11.96
N ASN A 86 -15.41 -7.44 -10.86
CA ASN A 86 -16.67 -8.17 -10.78
C ASN A 86 -17.71 -7.32 -10.07
N VAL A 87 -18.61 -6.72 -10.85
CA VAL A 87 -19.65 -5.82 -10.35
C VAL A 87 -20.58 -6.52 -9.35
N SER A 88 -20.96 -7.76 -9.65
CA SER A 88 -21.87 -8.52 -8.80
C SER A 88 -21.27 -8.82 -7.44
N GLU A 89 -20.01 -9.23 -7.38
CA GLU A 89 -19.32 -9.47 -6.12
C GLU A 89 -19.08 -8.18 -5.35
N PHE A 90 -18.75 -7.09 -6.05
CA PHE A 90 -18.58 -5.78 -5.42
C PHE A 90 -19.88 -5.32 -4.75
N ASN A 91 -21.00 -5.43 -5.45
CA ASN A 91 -22.33 -5.15 -4.89
C ASN A 91 -22.66 -6.04 -3.69
N GLN A 92 -22.28 -7.32 -3.73
CA GLN A 92 -22.44 -8.24 -2.60
C GLN A 92 -21.71 -7.73 -1.36
N VAL A 93 -20.46 -7.33 -1.51
CA VAL A 93 -19.65 -6.78 -0.38
C VAL A 93 -20.26 -5.48 0.13
N ALA A 94 -20.67 -4.59 -0.76
CA ALA A 94 -21.29 -3.31 -0.41
C ALA A 94 -22.61 -3.49 0.37
N ASN A 95 -23.32 -4.57 0.13
CA ASN A 95 -24.58 -4.91 0.81
C ASN A 95 -24.40 -5.81 2.04
N GLY A 96 -23.18 -6.06 2.48
CA GLY A 96 -22.88 -6.86 3.68
C GLY A 96 -22.84 -8.37 3.45
N GLY A 97 -22.95 -8.83 2.20
CA GLY A 97 -22.96 -10.27 1.87
C GLY A 97 -21.63 -10.98 2.12
N ALA A 98 -20.55 -10.24 2.34
CA ALA A 98 -19.24 -10.78 2.66
C ALA A 98 -18.84 -10.63 4.14
N ASP A 99 -19.69 -10.08 4.98
CA ASP A 99 -19.37 -9.78 6.38
C ASP A 99 -18.88 -11.02 7.15
N SER A 100 -19.47 -12.18 6.93
CA SER A 100 -19.10 -13.43 7.57
C SER A 100 -17.68 -13.88 7.17
N TYR A 101 -17.27 -13.67 5.94
CA TYR A 101 -15.91 -14.00 5.49
C TYR A 101 -14.86 -13.13 6.20
N PHE A 102 -15.12 -11.84 6.34
CA PHE A 102 -14.19 -10.93 7.02
C PHE A 102 -14.17 -11.14 8.55
N LYS A 103 -15.28 -11.54 9.17
CA LYS A 103 -15.27 -12.00 10.57
C LYS A 103 -14.41 -13.26 10.74
N THR A 104 -14.47 -14.19 9.79
CA THR A 104 -13.64 -15.39 9.79
C THR A 104 -12.16 -15.02 9.60
N LEU A 105 -11.84 -14.12 8.68
CA LEU A 105 -10.48 -13.62 8.53
C LEU A 105 -9.95 -13.01 9.83
N ALA A 106 -10.72 -12.16 10.48
CA ALA A 106 -10.33 -11.55 11.75
C ALA A 106 -10.06 -12.62 12.83
N LYS A 107 -10.92 -13.62 12.95
CA LYS A 107 -10.71 -14.76 13.88
C LYS A 107 -9.41 -15.50 13.60
N ASN A 108 -9.12 -15.79 12.33
CA ASN A 108 -7.90 -16.48 11.93
C ASN A 108 -6.65 -15.65 12.20
N LEU A 109 -6.69 -14.34 11.91
CA LEU A 109 -5.58 -13.43 12.22
C LEU A 109 -5.32 -13.40 13.73
N ILE A 110 -6.34 -13.23 14.54
CA ILE A 110 -6.23 -13.17 16.01
C ILE A 110 -5.69 -14.50 16.56
N ALA A 111 -6.22 -15.63 16.09
CA ALA A 111 -5.78 -16.96 16.53
C ALA A 111 -4.31 -17.26 16.22
N ASN A 112 -3.74 -16.63 15.20
CA ASN A 112 -2.33 -16.75 14.81
C ASN A 112 -1.42 -15.67 15.41
N GLY A 113 -1.94 -14.81 16.28
CA GLY A 113 -1.17 -13.75 16.93
C GLY A 113 -1.07 -12.44 16.15
N PHE A 114 -1.92 -12.24 15.12
CA PHE A 114 -1.91 -11.09 14.24
C PHE A 114 -3.08 -10.11 14.46
N GLY A 115 -3.68 -10.13 15.65
CA GLY A 115 -4.83 -9.27 15.96
C GLY A 115 -4.55 -7.76 15.95
N SER A 116 -3.27 -7.36 16.01
CA SER A 116 -2.83 -5.96 15.96
C SER A 116 -2.17 -5.58 14.63
N SER A 117 -2.39 -6.36 13.59
CA SER A 117 -1.82 -6.11 12.25
C SER A 117 -2.42 -4.88 11.58
N TYR A 118 -1.67 -4.33 10.63
CA TYR A 118 -2.17 -3.35 9.69
C TYR A 118 -2.86 -4.06 8.53
N ILE A 119 -4.00 -3.53 8.11
CA ILE A 119 -4.83 -4.10 7.05
C ILE A 119 -4.91 -3.09 5.90
N ARG A 120 -4.18 -3.35 4.82
CA ARG A 120 -4.25 -2.60 3.56
C ARG A 120 -5.45 -3.10 2.77
N LEU A 121 -6.61 -2.64 3.14
CA LEU A 121 -7.88 -3.09 2.58
C LEU A 121 -8.11 -2.50 1.20
N GLY A 122 -8.21 -3.33 0.18
CA GLY A 122 -8.45 -2.87 -1.18
C GLY A 122 -7.39 -1.89 -1.68
N TRP A 123 -6.12 -2.22 -1.46
CA TRP A 123 -4.99 -1.36 -1.83
C TRP A 123 -4.99 -1.01 -3.31
N GLU A 124 -4.44 0.16 -3.64
CA GLU A 124 -4.34 0.67 -5.01
C GLU A 124 -5.68 0.69 -5.78
N PHE A 125 -6.76 0.97 -5.07
CA PHE A 125 -8.12 0.99 -5.63
C PHE A 125 -8.30 2.03 -6.75
N ASN A 126 -7.49 3.07 -6.79
CA ASN A 126 -7.49 4.11 -7.82
C ASN A 126 -6.66 3.77 -9.07
N GLY A 127 -6.05 2.58 -9.10
CA GLY A 127 -5.43 2.02 -10.29
C GLY A 127 -6.44 1.32 -11.20
N THR A 128 -5.91 0.53 -12.15
CA THR A 128 -6.71 -0.20 -13.12
C THR A 128 -6.51 -1.72 -13.07
N VAL A 129 -5.72 -2.19 -12.12
CA VAL A 129 -5.18 -3.57 -12.13
C VAL A 129 -5.96 -4.50 -11.20
N MET A 130 -6.38 -3.99 -10.03
CA MET A 130 -7.01 -4.82 -9.01
C MET A 130 -8.48 -5.10 -9.30
N GLY A 131 -9.02 -6.21 -8.82
CA GLY A 131 -10.43 -6.54 -8.98
C GLY A 131 -11.41 -5.53 -8.33
N TRP A 132 -10.93 -4.79 -7.36
CA TRP A 132 -11.65 -3.69 -6.70
C TRP A 132 -11.29 -2.31 -7.24
N SER A 133 -10.58 -2.22 -8.38
CA SER A 133 -10.21 -0.95 -9.00
C SER A 133 -11.44 -0.18 -9.46
N ILE A 134 -11.56 1.04 -8.97
CA ILE A 134 -12.70 1.92 -9.25
C ILE A 134 -12.71 2.46 -10.67
N CYS A 135 -11.55 2.51 -11.32
CA CYS A 135 -11.37 3.10 -12.65
C CYS A 135 -11.57 2.10 -13.80
N ASN A 136 -11.84 0.84 -13.53
CA ASN A 136 -12.13 -0.17 -14.55
C ASN A 136 -13.60 -0.17 -14.98
N GLN A 137 -14.42 0.66 -14.37
CA GLN A 137 -15.83 0.77 -14.73
C GLN A 137 -16.01 1.85 -15.78
N GLU A 138 -16.42 1.45 -16.94
CA GLU A 138 -16.79 2.36 -18.01
C GLU A 138 -18.22 2.90 -17.79
N GLY A 139 -18.41 4.20 -18.00
CA GLY A 139 -19.71 4.83 -18.11
C GLY A 139 -20.21 5.57 -16.87
N SER A 140 -21.53 5.82 -16.81
CA SER A 140 -22.23 6.69 -15.87
C SER A 140 -22.29 6.19 -14.41
N GLY A 141 -21.57 5.13 -14.08
CA GLY A 141 -21.65 4.43 -12.80
C GLY A 141 -20.66 4.89 -11.72
N LEU A 142 -19.82 5.90 -11.94
CA LEU A 142 -18.74 6.27 -11.00
C LEU A 142 -19.25 6.67 -9.61
N THR A 143 -20.38 7.36 -9.51
CA THR A 143 -20.96 7.71 -8.20
C THR A 143 -21.46 6.46 -7.46
N SER A 144 -22.06 5.52 -8.16
CA SER A 144 -22.46 4.23 -7.60
C SER A 144 -21.26 3.44 -7.12
N TRP A 145 -20.16 3.45 -7.87
CA TRP A 145 -18.89 2.80 -7.50
C TRP A 145 -18.27 3.41 -6.26
N ALA A 146 -18.25 4.74 -6.16
CA ALA A 146 -17.77 5.40 -4.95
C ALA A 146 -18.58 4.94 -3.73
N ASN A 147 -19.91 4.91 -3.85
CA ASN A 147 -20.78 4.44 -2.80
C ASN A 147 -20.55 2.98 -2.45
N ASP A 148 -20.37 2.12 -3.44
CA ASP A 148 -20.11 0.69 -3.23
C ASP A 148 -18.74 0.46 -2.59
N PHE A 149 -17.69 1.16 -3.02
CA PHE A 149 -16.39 1.09 -2.40
C PHE A 149 -16.45 1.53 -0.93
N VAL A 150 -17.05 2.67 -0.66
CA VAL A 150 -17.18 3.22 0.70
C VAL A 150 -18.00 2.27 1.58
N SER A 151 -19.13 1.76 1.10
CA SER A 151 -19.97 0.81 1.83
C SER A 151 -19.24 -0.50 2.09
N SER A 152 -18.51 -1.03 1.10
CA SER A 152 -17.71 -2.24 1.24
C SER A 152 -16.62 -2.07 2.29
N PHE A 153 -15.87 -0.97 2.22
CA PHE A 153 -14.82 -0.67 3.19
C PHE A 153 -15.38 -0.60 4.61
N LYS A 154 -16.49 0.12 4.81
CA LYS A 154 -17.15 0.24 6.12
C LYS A 154 -17.63 -1.10 6.66
N ASN A 155 -18.25 -1.92 5.82
CA ASN A 155 -18.76 -3.24 6.21
C ASN A 155 -17.62 -4.17 6.63
N ILE A 156 -16.51 -4.16 5.89
CA ILE A 156 -15.34 -4.99 6.20
C ILE A 156 -14.71 -4.55 7.53
N VAL A 157 -14.46 -3.26 7.70
CA VAL A 157 -13.89 -2.71 8.94
C VAL A 157 -14.77 -3.04 10.13
N THR A 158 -16.09 -2.83 10.03
CA THR A 158 -17.05 -3.13 11.10
C THR A 158 -17.02 -4.60 11.44
N SER A 159 -17.04 -5.49 10.45
CA SER A 159 -17.02 -6.93 10.63
C SER A 159 -15.75 -7.40 11.33
N MET A 160 -14.59 -6.94 10.89
CA MET A 160 -13.31 -7.33 11.48
C MET A 160 -13.15 -6.79 12.92
N ARG A 161 -13.53 -5.54 13.15
CA ARG A 161 -13.47 -4.93 14.50
C ARG A 161 -14.43 -5.57 15.49
N SER A 162 -15.50 -6.20 15.04
CA SER A 162 -16.48 -6.85 15.92
C SER A 162 -15.97 -8.12 16.62
N VAL A 163 -14.87 -8.67 16.15
CA VAL A 163 -14.32 -9.92 16.71
C VAL A 163 -13.49 -9.61 17.95
N SER A 164 -13.74 -10.33 19.03
CA SER A 164 -13.00 -10.17 20.30
C SER A 164 -11.50 -10.39 20.11
N GLY A 165 -10.68 -9.49 20.60
CA GLY A 165 -9.23 -9.48 20.41
C GLY A 165 -8.74 -8.69 19.19
N ALA A 166 -9.64 -8.12 18.41
CA ALA A 166 -9.29 -7.28 17.27
C ALA A 166 -8.72 -5.93 17.72
N ASP A 167 -7.55 -5.58 17.20
CA ASP A 167 -6.90 -4.28 17.34
C ASP A 167 -6.24 -3.88 16.01
N PHE A 168 -6.91 -4.20 14.89
CA PHE A 168 -6.41 -3.93 13.55
C PHE A 168 -6.30 -2.43 13.25
N LYS A 169 -5.31 -2.07 12.44
CA LYS A 169 -5.15 -0.72 11.89
C LYS A 169 -5.49 -0.76 10.40
N PHE A 170 -6.59 -0.14 10.03
CA PHE A 170 -7.07 -0.12 8.65
C PHE A 170 -6.42 1.01 7.88
N VAL A 171 -5.78 0.66 6.78
CA VAL A 171 -5.08 1.58 5.87
C VAL A 171 -5.94 1.84 4.65
N TRP A 172 -6.30 3.09 4.43
CA TRP A 172 -6.89 3.55 3.17
C TRP A 172 -5.73 3.91 2.23
N ASN A 173 -5.60 3.17 1.12
CA ASN A 173 -4.34 3.06 0.41
C ASN A 173 -4.44 3.27 -1.12
N PRO A 174 -4.57 4.50 -1.58
CA PRO A 174 -4.35 4.81 -2.99
C PRO A 174 -2.87 4.69 -3.40
N LEU A 175 -2.61 4.73 -4.71
CA LEU A 175 -1.28 4.87 -5.26
C LEU A 175 -1.09 6.23 -5.92
N VAL A 176 0.16 6.71 -5.95
CA VAL A 176 0.54 7.79 -6.87
C VAL A 176 0.41 7.25 -8.27
N SER A 177 -0.47 7.78 -9.04
CA SER A 177 -0.67 7.32 -10.41
C SER A 177 -0.96 8.47 -11.35
N SER A 178 -0.23 8.45 -12.44
CA SER A 178 -0.54 9.26 -13.61
C SER A 178 -1.69 8.70 -14.43
N ASN A 179 -2.06 7.46 -14.17
CA ASN A 179 -3.01 6.67 -14.95
C ASN A 179 -4.34 6.48 -14.24
N VAL A 180 -4.76 7.45 -13.44
CA VAL A 180 -6.14 7.41 -12.98
C VAL A 180 -7.03 7.57 -14.19
N SER A 181 -7.57 6.45 -14.62
CA SER A 181 -8.43 6.39 -15.82
C SER A 181 -9.81 7.00 -15.58
N CYS A 182 -10.12 7.34 -14.33
CA CYS A 182 -11.40 7.93 -13.95
C CYS A 182 -11.34 9.44 -14.08
N SER A 183 -11.63 9.96 -15.26
CA SER A 183 -11.78 11.40 -15.43
C SER A 183 -12.95 11.93 -14.58
N GLY A 184 -12.73 13.03 -13.85
CA GLY A 184 -13.76 13.68 -13.05
C GLY A 184 -14.01 13.06 -11.67
N VAL A 185 -13.17 12.14 -11.21
CA VAL A 185 -13.27 11.52 -9.90
C VAL A 185 -12.30 12.16 -8.91
N HIS A 186 -12.82 12.53 -7.76
CA HIS A 186 -11.99 12.88 -6.60
C HIS A 186 -11.72 11.64 -5.75
N LEU A 187 -10.46 11.38 -5.40
CA LEU A 187 -10.16 10.27 -4.47
C LEU A 187 -10.86 10.42 -3.13
N GLU A 188 -11.09 11.63 -2.71
CA GLU A 188 -11.80 11.97 -1.47
C GLU A 188 -13.22 11.40 -1.43
N ASP A 189 -13.87 11.20 -2.58
CA ASP A 189 -15.20 10.58 -2.68
C ASP A 189 -15.17 9.09 -2.28
N PHE A 190 -14.00 8.46 -2.29
CA PHE A 190 -13.77 7.07 -1.88
C PHE A 190 -13.24 6.94 -0.46
N TYR A 191 -13.15 8.04 0.26
CA TYR A 191 -12.73 8.02 1.66
C TYR A 191 -13.90 7.64 2.56
N PRO A 192 -13.80 6.51 3.30
CA PRO A 192 -14.93 5.99 4.07
C PRO A 192 -15.23 6.77 5.36
N GLY A 193 -14.39 7.75 5.67
CA GLY A 193 -14.54 8.57 6.86
C GLY A 193 -13.58 8.20 7.99
N ASP A 194 -13.33 9.14 8.88
CA ASP A 194 -12.32 9.05 9.93
C ASP A 194 -12.52 7.90 10.91
N ASN A 195 -13.78 7.49 11.12
CA ASN A 195 -14.09 6.38 12.01
C ASN A 195 -13.69 5.00 11.46
N TYR A 196 -13.46 4.89 10.14
CA TYR A 196 -13.16 3.62 9.48
C TYR A 196 -11.72 3.53 8.99
N VAL A 197 -10.95 4.60 9.08
CA VAL A 197 -9.57 4.67 8.64
C VAL A 197 -8.68 4.99 9.84
N ASP A 198 -7.67 4.17 10.06
CA ASP A 198 -6.66 4.40 11.10
C ASP A 198 -5.41 5.05 10.53
N VAL A 199 -5.10 4.77 9.26
CA VAL A 199 -3.88 5.23 8.57
C VAL A 199 -4.21 5.58 7.13
N VAL A 200 -3.66 6.69 6.65
CA VAL A 200 -3.69 7.04 5.21
C VAL A 200 -2.39 6.59 4.57
N GLY A 201 -2.48 5.73 3.56
CA GLY A 201 -1.34 5.20 2.83
C GLY A 201 -1.24 5.74 1.41
N LEU A 202 -0.04 5.71 0.85
CA LEU A 202 0.21 6.01 -0.56
C LEU A 202 1.33 5.11 -1.07
N ASP A 203 1.07 4.37 -2.14
CA ASP A 203 2.10 3.57 -2.81
C ASP A 203 2.87 4.42 -3.80
N VAL A 204 4.20 4.36 -3.74
CA VAL A 204 5.10 5.27 -4.47
C VAL A 204 6.27 4.51 -5.07
N TYR A 205 6.32 4.41 -6.38
CA TYR A 205 7.48 3.86 -7.10
C TYR A 205 8.18 4.95 -7.91
N ASP A 206 9.49 4.75 -8.16
CA ASP A 206 10.26 5.70 -8.96
C ASP A 206 9.68 5.83 -10.38
N GLY A 207 9.23 7.02 -10.67
CA GLY A 207 8.67 7.37 -11.97
C GLY A 207 7.18 7.06 -12.15
N LEU A 208 6.56 7.85 -13.02
CA LEU A 208 5.15 7.76 -13.39
C LEU A 208 4.97 7.50 -14.91
N GLY A 209 5.81 6.66 -15.50
CA GLY A 209 5.76 6.34 -16.92
C GLY A 209 6.52 7.33 -17.82
N GLN A 210 7.54 8.03 -17.32
CA GLN A 210 8.29 9.06 -18.03
C GLN A 210 9.80 8.79 -18.05
N ALA A 211 10.20 7.79 -18.81
CA ALA A 211 11.57 7.31 -18.92
C ALA A 211 12.62 8.34 -19.35
N THR A 212 12.19 9.44 -19.97
CA THR A 212 13.09 10.47 -20.51
C THR A 212 13.38 11.62 -19.57
N LYS A 213 12.73 11.65 -18.40
CA LYS A 213 12.94 12.71 -17.41
C LYS A 213 14.18 12.46 -16.57
N SER A 214 14.79 13.55 -16.09
CA SER A 214 15.85 13.48 -15.08
C SER A 214 15.33 12.92 -13.76
N ASP A 215 16.23 12.44 -12.91
CA ASP A 215 15.90 11.96 -11.55
C ASP A 215 15.17 13.04 -10.74
N ALA A 216 15.62 14.29 -10.82
CA ALA A 216 15.01 15.41 -10.14
C ALA A 216 13.59 15.71 -10.64
N ASP A 217 13.35 15.61 -11.95
CA ASP A 217 12.03 15.84 -12.52
C ASP A 217 11.08 14.70 -12.18
N ARG A 218 11.53 13.45 -12.17
CA ARG A 218 10.71 12.32 -11.72
C ARG A 218 10.33 12.46 -10.25
N TRP A 219 11.26 12.88 -9.41
CA TRP A 219 10.98 13.14 -8.00
C TRP A 219 9.94 14.25 -7.83
N THR A 220 10.06 15.35 -8.58
CA THR A 220 9.07 16.43 -8.57
C THR A 220 7.69 15.95 -9.00
N ASP A 221 7.61 15.07 -9.99
CA ASP A 221 6.34 14.45 -10.39
C ASP A 221 5.71 13.61 -9.28
N LEU A 222 6.51 12.87 -8.52
CA LEU A 222 6.03 12.10 -7.36
C LEU A 222 5.53 13.01 -6.22
N LEU A 223 6.23 14.11 -5.96
CA LEU A 223 5.77 15.10 -4.98
C LEU A 223 4.43 15.69 -5.37
N ASN A 224 4.25 16.02 -6.64
CA ASN A 224 3.07 16.69 -7.16
C ASN A 224 1.95 15.71 -7.62
N GLY A 225 2.24 14.45 -7.78
CA GLY A 225 1.29 13.46 -8.29
C GLY A 225 0.91 13.69 -9.74
N VAL A 226 1.81 14.25 -10.56
CA VAL A 226 1.55 14.56 -11.96
C VAL A 226 2.47 13.81 -12.88
N ASN A 227 1.87 13.31 -13.95
CA ASN A 227 2.55 12.95 -15.17
C ASN A 227 2.13 13.93 -16.26
N ALA A 228 3.07 14.54 -16.95
CA ALA A 228 2.79 15.55 -17.97
C ALA A 228 1.68 15.08 -18.92
N GLY A 229 0.56 15.74 -18.87
CA GLY A 229 -0.55 15.61 -19.82
C GLY A 229 -1.66 14.62 -19.49
N LYS A 230 -1.66 13.96 -18.32
CA LYS A 230 -2.68 12.93 -18.03
C LYS A 230 -3.65 13.24 -16.90
N TRP A 231 -3.39 14.23 -16.08
CA TRP A 231 -4.33 14.69 -15.06
C TRP A 231 -5.14 15.85 -15.61
N THR A 232 -6.34 15.59 -16.06
CA THR A 232 -7.02 16.59 -16.88
C THR A 232 -8.23 17.23 -16.25
N SER A 233 -8.74 16.81 -15.11
CA SER A 233 -10.07 17.34 -14.81
C SER A 233 -10.32 17.85 -13.40
N VAL A 234 -9.61 17.39 -12.39
CA VAL A 234 -9.93 17.86 -11.03
C VAL A 234 -8.67 17.95 -10.18
N ALA A 235 -8.22 19.16 -9.91
CA ALA A 235 -7.13 19.39 -8.98
C ALA A 235 -7.57 19.01 -7.56
N PRO A 236 -6.83 18.12 -6.85
CA PRO A 236 -7.12 17.82 -5.46
C PRO A 236 -7.06 19.09 -4.60
N SER A 237 -7.90 19.16 -3.59
CA SER A 237 -7.92 20.29 -2.67
C SER A 237 -8.05 19.81 -1.23
N VAL A 238 -7.22 20.38 -0.35
CA VAL A 238 -7.30 20.15 1.10
C VAL A 238 -7.36 21.51 1.78
N LYS A 239 -8.43 21.81 2.49
CA LYS A 239 -8.66 23.11 3.15
C LYS A 239 -8.40 24.32 2.25
N GLY A 240 -8.83 24.25 1.00
CA GLY A 240 -8.62 25.33 0.03
C GLY A 240 -7.24 25.38 -0.61
N GLN A 241 -6.27 24.61 -0.14
CA GLN A 241 -4.99 24.43 -0.82
C GLN A 241 -5.18 23.49 -2.00
N LYS A 242 -4.84 23.95 -3.19
CA LYS A 242 -4.92 23.16 -4.42
C LYS A 242 -3.61 22.42 -4.66
N PHE A 243 -3.73 21.17 -5.11
CA PHE A 243 -2.62 20.33 -5.54
C PHE A 243 -2.75 20.03 -7.03
N GLN A 244 -1.63 19.74 -7.70
CA GLN A 244 -1.64 19.36 -9.11
C GLN A 244 -2.20 17.93 -9.30
N GLY A 245 -1.92 17.04 -8.36
CA GLY A 245 -2.38 15.66 -8.38
C GLY A 245 -2.26 14.98 -7.02
N TYR A 246 -2.57 13.70 -6.97
CA TYR A 246 -2.55 12.88 -5.76
C TYR A 246 -1.15 12.30 -5.52
N GLY A 247 -0.21 13.16 -5.13
CA GLY A 247 1.16 12.80 -4.84
C GLY A 247 1.52 12.90 -3.35
N LEU A 248 2.82 12.90 -3.08
CA LEU A 248 3.35 12.94 -1.71
C LEU A 248 2.93 14.23 -0.97
N ASN A 249 2.89 15.37 -1.66
CA ASN A 249 2.45 16.62 -1.04
C ASN A 249 0.96 16.57 -0.65
N TRP A 250 0.13 15.98 -1.51
CA TRP A 250 -1.29 15.84 -1.21
C TRP A 250 -1.52 14.89 -0.03
N VAL A 251 -0.90 13.71 -0.01
CA VAL A 251 -1.15 12.73 1.06
C VAL A 251 -0.75 13.26 2.43
N ALA A 252 0.34 14.01 2.52
CA ALA A 252 0.76 14.64 3.77
C ALA A 252 -0.29 15.66 4.26
N ALA A 253 -0.82 16.49 3.36
CA ALA A 253 -1.85 17.47 3.68
C ALA A 253 -3.19 16.80 4.03
N PHE A 254 -3.61 15.80 3.26
CA PHE A 254 -4.85 15.07 3.48
C PHE A 254 -4.86 14.34 4.83
N ALA A 255 -3.80 13.62 5.14
CA ALA A 255 -3.68 12.91 6.41
C ALA A 255 -3.68 13.89 7.61
N LYS A 256 -2.99 15.01 7.48
CA LYS A 256 -2.99 16.05 8.51
C LYS A 256 -4.39 16.63 8.73
N GLU A 257 -5.14 16.88 7.65
CA GLU A 257 -6.52 17.38 7.73
C GLU A 257 -7.43 16.42 8.50
N HIS A 258 -7.27 15.11 8.25
CA HIS A 258 -8.04 14.07 8.89
C HIS A 258 -7.46 13.58 10.22
N ASN A 259 -6.37 14.20 10.70
CA ASN A 259 -5.64 13.79 11.90
C ASN A 259 -5.28 12.29 11.88
N LYS A 260 -4.75 11.83 10.76
CA LYS A 260 -4.33 10.45 10.55
C LYS A 260 -2.82 10.33 10.34
N PRO A 261 -2.20 9.25 10.81
CA PRO A 261 -0.84 8.90 10.45
C PRO A 261 -0.72 8.66 8.94
N VAL A 262 0.48 8.93 8.40
CA VAL A 262 0.85 8.61 7.03
C VAL A 262 1.69 7.35 6.99
N SER A 263 1.30 6.41 6.13
CA SER A 263 2.08 5.23 5.76
C SER A 263 2.48 5.30 4.29
N ILE A 264 3.63 4.72 3.97
CA ILE A 264 4.04 4.42 2.60
C ILE A 264 4.11 2.89 2.48
N PRO A 265 2.97 2.23 2.23
CA PRO A 265 2.88 0.78 2.32
C PRO A 265 3.61 0.03 1.22
N GLU A 266 3.93 0.72 0.14
CA GLU A 266 4.83 0.24 -0.92
C GLU A 266 5.66 1.41 -1.44
N TRP A 267 6.97 1.23 -1.48
CA TRP A 267 7.86 2.12 -2.23
C TRP A 267 9.05 1.34 -2.76
N GLY A 268 9.54 1.74 -3.91
CA GLY A 268 10.63 1.02 -4.55
C GLY A 268 11.05 1.63 -5.87
N LEU A 269 12.05 1.02 -6.46
CA LEU A 269 12.60 1.41 -7.77
C LEU A 269 11.71 0.89 -8.90
N ASN A 270 11.84 1.48 -10.05
CA ASN A 270 11.29 0.99 -11.32
C ASN A 270 12.38 0.89 -12.38
N ALA A 271 12.21 -0.05 -13.29
CA ALA A 271 13.11 -0.19 -14.43
C ALA A 271 13.16 1.10 -15.26
N ALA A 272 14.33 1.41 -15.77
CA ALA A 272 14.48 2.43 -16.78
C ALA A 272 13.70 2.04 -18.07
N GLY A 273 13.29 3.01 -18.83
CA GLY A 273 12.59 2.78 -20.10
C GLY A 273 11.11 2.51 -19.94
N THR A 274 10.65 1.30 -20.17
CA THR A 274 9.23 0.92 -20.32
C THR A 274 8.35 1.33 -19.13
N ASN A 275 8.89 1.23 -17.91
CA ASN A 275 8.16 1.59 -16.70
C ASN A 275 8.43 3.03 -16.21
N GLY A 276 9.30 3.75 -16.93
CA GLY A 276 9.52 5.17 -16.66
C GLY A 276 10.31 5.50 -15.41
N GLY A 277 11.01 4.52 -14.83
CA GLY A 277 11.86 4.73 -13.68
C GLY A 277 13.31 5.04 -14.03
N GLY A 278 14.13 5.27 -13.03
CA GLY A 278 15.56 5.54 -13.15
C GLY A 278 16.44 4.28 -13.08
N GLY A 279 15.86 3.11 -12.89
CA GLY A 279 16.63 1.88 -12.70
C GLY A 279 17.39 1.88 -11.37
N ASP A 280 18.72 1.84 -11.42
CA ASP A 280 19.58 1.95 -10.24
C ASP A 280 19.65 3.42 -9.76
N ASP A 281 18.56 3.88 -9.15
CA ASP A 281 18.33 5.29 -8.82
C ASP A 281 18.56 5.59 -7.34
N ALA A 282 19.80 5.90 -7.00
CA ALA A 282 20.20 6.36 -5.67
C ALA A 282 19.54 7.70 -5.29
N TYR A 283 19.25 8.56 -6.27
CA TYR A 283 18.58 9.83 -6.04
C TYR A 283 17.17 9.61 -5.47
N PHE A 284 16.38 8.74 -6.10
CA PHE A 284 15.06 8.38 -5.62
C PHE A 284 15.10 7.80 -4.21
N VAL A 285 15.98 6.82 -3.95
CA VAL A 285 16.10 6.18 -2.62
C VAL A 285 16.44 7.22 -1.55
N THR A 286 17.38 8.10 -1.80
CA THR A 286 17.81 9.15 -0.86
C THR A 286 16.68 10.13 -0.55
N HIS A 287 16.00 10.62 -1.58
CA HIS A 287 14.90 11.58 -1.44
C HIS A 287 13.68 10.94 -0.77
N MET A 288 13.36 9.71 -1.15
CA MET A 288 12.24 8.97 -0.56
C MET A 288 12.48 8.68 0.93
N ALA A 289 13.69 8.25 1.29
CA ALA A 289 14.08 8.03 2.68
C ALA A 289 13.98 9.31 3.51
N SER A 290 14.43 10.45 2.98
CA SER A 290 14.32 11.75 3.64
C SER A 290 12.86 12.17 3.83
N TRP A 291 12.04 11.98 2.81
CA TRP A 291 10.62 12.29 2.88
C TRP A 291 9.89 11.43 3.93
N ILE A 292 10.17 10.11 3.91
CA ILE A 292 9.62 9.17 4.89
C ILE A 292 9.97 9.58 6.32
N LYS A 293 11.24 9.86 6.59
CA LYS A 293 11.70 10.29 7.94
C LYS A 293 11.04 11.58 8.41
N ALA A 294 10.73 12.48 7.47
CA ALA A 294 10.11 13.77 7.79
C ALA A 294 8.59 13.70 7.94
N ASN A 295 7.91 12.80 7.24
CA ASN A 295 6.46 12.85 7.06
C ASN A 295 5.72 11.57 7.46
N ALA A 296 6.34 10.39 7.32
CA ALA A 296 5.66 9.13 7.60
C ALA A 296 5.62 8.86 9.11
N THR A 297 4.43 8.74 9.65
CA THR A 297 4.16 8.43 11.06
C THR A 297 3.60 7.03 11.25
N GLY A 298 3.49 6.29 10.17
CA GLY A 298 3.15 4.88 10.09
C GLY A 298 4.20 4.07 9.34
N PRO A 299 3.92 2.79 9.05
CA PRO A 299 4.84 1.90 8.34
C PRO A 299 5.27 2.44 6.98
N ALA A 300 6.56 2.29 6.66
CA ALA A 300 7.09 2.52 5.31
C ALA A 300 7.73 1.22 4.82
N ILE A 301 7.10 0.59 3.82
CA ILE A 301 7.45 -0.74 3.34
C ILE A 301 8.19 -0.63 2.03
N PHE A 302 9.47 -1.01 2.04
CA PHE A 302 10.26 -1.10 0.81
C PHE A 302 10.00 -2.44 0.12
N TRP A 303 9.68 -2.39 -1.15
CA TRP A 303 9.51 -3.56 -1.99
C TRP A 303 10.86 -4.02 -2.53
N ASN A 304 11.38 -5.06 -1.90
CA ASN A 304 12.61 -5.75 -2.27
C ASN A 304 12.27 -7.08 -2.93
N TYR A 305 11.90 -7.04 -4.19
CA TYR A 305 11.45 -8.21 -4.95
C TYR A 305 12.62 -8.80 -5.76
N GLY A 306 13.61 -9.36 -5.06
CA GLY A 306 14.81 -9.85 -5.68
C GLY A 306 14.86 -11.37 -5.91
N ASP A 307 15.87 -11.82 -6.61
CA ASP A 307 16.13 -13.24 -6.86
C ASP A 307 16.84 -13.96 -5.69
N GLY A 308 17.09 -13.24 -4.60
CA GLY A 308 17.60 -13.77 -3.35
C GLY A 308 19.10 -13.80 -3.19
N ASN A 309 19.84 -13.18 -4.10
CA ASN A 309 21.32 -13.18 -4.04
C ASN A 309 21.90 -12.03 -3.23
N LEU A 310 21.18 -10.92 -3.06
CA LEU A 310 21.61 -9.79 -2.26
C LEU A 310 20.53 -9.44 -1.21
N PRO A 311 20.92 -8.91 -0.03
CA PRO A 311 19.99 -8.57 1.05
C PRO A 311 18.97 -7.49 0.67
N ILE A 312 19.36 -6.56 -0.17
CA ILE A 312 18.51 -5.61 -0.85
C ILE A 312 18.83 -5.74 -2.34
N ASP A 313 18.22 -6.70 -2.97
CA ASP A 313 18.44 -6.97 -4.37
C ASP A 313 17.15 -6.79 -5.13
N VAL A 314 17.20 -5.89 -6.02
CA VAL A 314 16.24 -5.68 -7.07
C VAL A 314 14.80 -5.41 -6.61
N PRO A 315 14.40 -4.22 -6.81
CA PRO A 315 13.03 -3.80 -6.66
C PRO A 315 12.18 -4.42 -7.75
N HIS A 316 10.93 -4.51 -7.41
CA HIS A 316 9.83 -4.80 -8.28
C HIS A 316 9.97 -4.00 -9.60
N TYR A 317 10.05 -4.63 -10.72
CA TYR A 317 10.18 -4.02 -12.06
C TYR A 317 11.57 -3.53 -12.49
N THR A 318 12.67 -3.83 -11.82
CA THR A 318 13.98 -3.68 -12.44
C THR A 318 14.58 -5.02 -12.84
N SER A 319 15.30 -5.05 -13.93
CA SER A 319 16.18 -6.15 -14.27
C SER A 319 17.62 -5.71 -14.02
N GLY A 320 18.36 -6.48 -13.21
CA GLY A 320 19.78 -6.26 -12.99
C GLY A 320 20.15 -5.72 -11.61
N ASN A 321 21.43 -5.54 -11.41
CA ASN A 321 22.03 -5.03 -10.18
C ASN A 321 21.69 -3.56 -9.95
N THR A 322 21.43 -3.22 -8.68
CA THR A 322 21.19 -1.83 -8.26
C THR A 322 22.18 -1.41 -7.15
N PRO A 323 23.50 -1.36 -7.44
CA PRO A 323 24.51 -1.11 -6.41
C PRO A 323 24.42 0.28 -5.80
N ASP A 324 24.11 1.31 -6.59
CA ASP A 324 24.04 2.68 -6.11
C ASP A 324 22.79 2.90 -5.24
N ALA A 325 21.65 2.39 -5.67
CA ALA A 325 20.42 2.43 -4.88
C ALA A 325 20.56 1.60 -3.59
N THR A 326 21.21 0.44 -3.65
CA THR A 326 21.49 -0.41 -2.48
C THR A 326 22.36 0.31 -1.47
N ALA A 327 23.43 0.97 -1.92
CA ALA A 327 24.30 1.77 -1.06
C ALA A 327 23.55 2.95 -0.42
N ALA A 328 22.71 3.64 -1.19
CA ALA A 328 21.86 4.74 -0.69
C ALA A 328 20.87 4.24 0.38
N PHE A 329 20.24 3.09 0.16
CA PHE A 329 19.34 2.47 1.11
C PHE A 329 20.06 2.14 2.44
N LYS A 330 21.22 1.51 2.35
CA LYS A 330 22.04 1.21 3.54
C LYS A 330 22.46 2.47 4.29
N ALA A 331 22.88 3.51 3.57
CA ALA A 331 23.23 4.78 4.18
C ALA A 331 22.07 5.44 4.92
N ALA A 332 20.84 5.31 4.38
CA ALA A 332 19.65 5.90 4.96
C ALA A 332 19.10 5.13 6.18
N PHE A 333 19.21 3.81 6.20
CA PHE A 333 18.50 2.95 7.15
C PHE A 333 19.38 2.05 8.02
N SER A 334 20.70 2.09 7.87
CA SER A 334 21.60 1.36 8.77
C SER A 334 21.51 1.90 10.21
N ALA A 335 21.96 1.07 11.17
CA ALA A 335 21.96 1.47 12.57
C ALA A 335 22.78 2.74 12.79
N GLY A 336 22.17 3.77 13.40
CA GLY A 336 22.77 5.07 13.67
C GLY A 336 22.65 6.09 12.54
N ALA A 337 21.90 5.77 11.50
CA ALA A 337 21.57 6.72 10.44
C ALA A 337 20.40 7.65 10.84
#